data_fe97db3a0399237ec8c3593c752abbb6
#
_entry.id   fe97db3a0399237ec8c3593c752abbb6
#
_cell.length_a   1.000
_cell.length_b   1.000
_cell.length_c   1.000
_cell.angle_alpha   90.00
_cell.angle_beta   90.00
_cell.angle_gamma   90.00
#
_symmetry.space_group_name_H-M   'P 1'
#
loop_
_entity.id
_entity.type
_entity.pdbx_description
1 polymer ?
#
loop_
_entity_poly.entity_id
_entity_poly.type
_entity_poly.pdbx_seq_one_letter_code
_entity_poly.pdbx_strand_id
1 'polypeptide(L)'
;MRDDEAEAYASMARAAGDGRNLSRAELGAESGRAAVGGPKPEALRLMEAVVERSNLFRAYERVVENQGAPGVDGLTVSEFKPWLQRHWTRVKQDLLSGVYQPERVRKVEIPKPQGGVRMLGVPTLADRLIQQALNQILQPLFDPEFSESSFGFRPGRNAHQAVQAAQGYVAAGKRWTVDLDLEKFFDRVTHDVLMARVARKVEDGRVLKLIRRYLEAGMMEGGVASMRTEGTPQGGPLSPLLSNILLDDLDRELDRRRLSFCRYADDCNIYVGSKRAGERAMQAITAFLEQRLKLQVNASKSAVARPWERKFLGYSMTWHKKPKLKIAPQSRKRLVEKIRKTIRAVRSSSLQQVIERLTEVKGVLEELDGWIRHKMRTLLWRQWKRVYRRARNLMKAGISKERAWQSATNGHGPWWNGGASHMNQAYPKSWFDRMGLVSLLETRQRFSSVS
;
A
#
# COMPACT_ATOMS: atom_id res chain seq x y z
N MET A 1 -14.60 19.65 0.61
CA MET A 1 -13.23 19.91 0.12
C MET A 1 -12.15 19.26 0.95
N ARG A 2 -12.30 19.00 2.27
CA ARG A 2 -11.29 18.35 3.13
C ARG A 2 -11.24 16.81 3.06
N ASP A 3 -12.31 16.16 2.62
CA ASP A 3 -12.40 14.69 2.57
C ASP A 3 -11.76 14.10 1.30
N ASP A 4 -11.70 14.84 0.19
CA ASP A 4 -11.12 14.40 -1.08
C ASP A 4 -9.57 14.33 -1.03
N GLU A 5 -8.93 15.19 -0.24
CA GLU A 5 -7.47 15.17 -0.05
C GLU A 5 -7.01 13.94 0.78
N ALA A 6 -7.79 13.52 1.77
CA ALA A 6 -7.48 12.34 2.57
C ALA A 6 -7.64 11.03 1.79
N GLU A 7 -8.58 10.97 0.84
CA GLU A 7 -8.77 9.81 -0.04
C GLU A 7 -7.68 9.70 -1.11
N ALA A 8 -7.21 10.81 -1.65
CA ALA A 8 -6.05 10.84 -2.55
C ALA A 8 -4.79 10.28 -1.88
N TYR A 9 -4.57 10.59 -0.60
CA TYR A 9 -3.45 10.07 0.17
C TYR A 9 -3.58 8.59 0.55
N ALA A 10 -4.78 8.12 0.82
CA ALA A 10 -5.03 6.70 1.05
C ALA A 10 -4.81 5.86 -0.23
N SER A 11 -5.02 6.44 -1.42
CA SER A 11 -4.70 5.82 -2.70
C SER A 11 -3.18 5.80 -2.97
N MET A 12 -2.44 6.84 -2.56
CA MET A 12 -0.98 6.90 -2.69
C MET A 12 -0.25 5.85 -1.84
N ALA A 13 -0.70 5.61 -0.62
CA ALA A 13 -0.16 4.54 0.22
C ALA A 13 -0.46 3.14 -0.35
N ARG A 14 -1.45 3.01 -1.25
CA ARG A 14 -1.78 1.78 -1.97
C ARG A 14 -1.07 1.66 -3.32
N ALA A 15 -0.84 2.76 -4.02
CA ALA A 15 -0.11 2.77 -5.30
C ALA A 15 1.38 2.42 -5.13
N ALA A 16 1.97 2.73 -3.96
CA ALA A 16 3.32 2.29 -3.62
C ALA A 16 3.44 0.75 -3.45
N GLY A 17 2.31 0.03 -3.32
CA GLY A 17 2.25 -1.43 -3.19
C GLY A 17 1.91 -2.19 -4.48
N ASP A 18 1.49 -1.51 -5.52
CA ASP A 18 1.08 -2.15 -6.79
C ASP A 18 2.19 -1.99 -7.85
N GLY A 19 3.25 -2.79 -7.71
CA GLY A 19 4.27 -2.95 -8.75
C GLY A 19 3.65 -3.60 -9.98
N ARG A 20 3.23 -2.80 -10.96
CA ARG A 20 2.84 -3.31 -12.27
C ARG A 20 4.05 -3.89 -12.98
N ASN A 21 3.96 -5.17 -13.36
CA ASN A 21 4.87 -5.88 -14.22
C ASN A 21 5.19 -5.10 -15.50
N LEU A 22 6.47 -4.81 -15.70
CA LEU A 22 7.02 -4.59 -17.03
C LEU A 22 7.84 -5.84 -17.42
N SER A 23 7.57 -6.34 -18.60
CA SER A 23 8.09 -7.54 -19.21
C SER A 23 9.64 -7.62 -19.20
N ARG A 24 10.09 -8.81 -18.88
CA ARG A 24 11.48 -9.27 -18.95
C ARG A 24 11.88 -9.43 -20.41
N ALA A 25 12.61 -8.50 -20.95
CA ALA A 25 13.36 -8.67 -22.19
C ALA A 25 14.73 -8.01 -22.06
N GLU A 26 15.76 -8.83 -22.24
CA GLU A 26 17.14 -8.51 -22.60
C GLU A 26 18.02 -7.77 -21.57
N LEU A 27 18.71 -8.55 -20.74
CA LEU A 27 20.09 -8.23 -20.33
C LEU A 27 20.87 -9.54 -20.35
N GLY A 28 21.76 -9.64 -21.34
CA GLY A 28 22.66 -10.76 -21.54
C GLY A 28 23.64 -10.97 -20.38
N ALA A 29 23.91 -12.22 -20.13
CA ALA A 29 24.92 -12.67 -19.18
C ALA A 29 26.33 -12.51 -19.76
N GLU A 30 27.20 -11.82 -19.01
CA GLU A 30 28.65 -12.06 -19.09
C GLU A 30 29.19 -12.31 -17.68
N SER A 31 29.70 -13.53 -17.52
CA SER A 31 30.42 -13.95 -16.33
C SER A 31 31.87 -13.46 -16.39
N GLY A 32 32.32 -12.74 -15.39
CA GLY A 32 33.70 -12.27 -15.26
C GLY A 32 34.20 -12.29 -13.80
N ARG A 33 35.24 -13.04 -13.61
CA ARG A 33 36.06 -13.39 -12.44
C ARG A 33 36.22 -12.29 -11.37
N ALA A 34 36.18 -12.70 -10.10
CA ALA A 34 36.55 -11.92 -8.93
C ALA A 34 38.02 -11.41 -9.02
N ALA A 35 38.15 -10.08 -8.93
CA ALA A 35 39.42 -9.43 -8.63
C ALA A 35 39.25 -8.60 -7.35
N VAL A 36 40.11 -8.85 -6.37
CA VAL A 36 40.30 -7.99 -5.19
C VAL A 36 40.88 -6.67 -5.71
N GLY A 37 40.11 -5.60 -5.64
CA GLY A 37 40.52 -4.27 -6.10
C GLY A 37 39.75 -3.20 -5.36
N GLY A 38 40.38 -2.09 -5.05
CA GLY A 38 39.86 -0.92 -4.35
C GLY A 38 38.51 -0.38 -4.92
N PRO A 39 37.93 0.67 -4.32
CA PRO A 39 36.58 1.12 -4.64
C PRO A 39 36.39 1.28 -6.16
N LYS A 40 35.39 0.62 -6.71
CA LYS A 40 35.08 0.74 -8.14
C LYS A 40 34.78 2.20 -8.45
N PRO A 41 35.36 2.81 -9.52
CA PRO A 41 35.13 4.22 -9.88
C PRO A 41 33.64 4.58 -10.02
N GLU A 42 32.80 3.62 -10.36
CA GLU A 42 31.34 3.77 -10.45
C GLU A 42 30.64 3.94 -9.09
N ALA A 43 31.16 3.32 -8.04
CA ALA A 43 30.62 3.44 -6.68
C ALA A 43 30.77 4.85 -6.09
N LEU A 44 31.75 5.62 -6.56
CA LEU A 44 32.02 7.00 -6.16
C LEU A 44 31.23 8.05 -6.98
N ARG A 45 30.50 7.63 -8.02
CA ARG A 45 29.78 8.53 -8.94
C ARG A 45 28.27 8.30 -8.97
N LEU A 46 27.69 7.89 -7.85
CA LEU A 46 26.25 7.63 -7.78
C LEU A 46 25.42 8.90 -7.96
N MET A 47 25.93 10.05 -7.52
CA MET A 47 25.21 11.32 -7.68
C MET A 47 25.07 11.71 -9.17
N GLU A 48 26.06 11.44 -10.01
CA GLU A 48 25.99 11.63 -11.45
C GLU A 48 24.89 10.77 -12.07
N ALA A 49 24.79 9.51 -11.67
CA ALA A 49 23.74 8.60 -12.11
C ALA A 49 22.35 9.07 -11.64
N VAL A 50 22.24 9.60 -10.42
CA VAL A 50 20.98 10.16 -9.89
C VAL A 50 20.49 11.31 -10.75
N VAL A 51 21.38 12.25 -11.15
CA VAL A 51 21.02 13.44 -11.95
C VAL A 51 21.11 13.21 -13.45
N GLU A 52 21.33 11.99 -13.90
CA GLU A 52 21.36 11.62 -15.31
C GLU A 52 19.97 11.78 -15.92
N ARG A 53 19.92 12.28 -17.17
CA ARG A 53 18.68 12.68 -17.85
C ARG A 53 17.65 11.56 -17.95
N SER A 54 18.08 10.37 -18.29
CA SER A 54 17.20 9.20 -18.44
C SER A 54 16.59 8.78 -17.11
N ASN A 55 17.38 8.80 -16.02
CA ASN A 55 16.92 8.50 -14.67
C ASN A 55 15.91 9.54 -14.17
N LEU A 56 16.20 10.83 -14.38
CA LEU A 56 15.31 11.92 -14.00
C LEU A 56 13.99 11.92 -14.77
N PHE A 57 14.02 11.57 -16.06
CA PHE A 57 12.81 11.49 -16.86
C PHE A 57 11.85 10.42 -16.29
N ARG A 58 12.35 9.22 -16.00
CA ARG A 58 11.57 8.14 -15.36
C ARG A 58 11.06 8.56 -13.97
N ALA A 59 11.88 9.26 -13.20
CA ALA A 59 11.47 9.76 -11.89
C ALA A 59 10.36 10.82 -12.01
N TYR A 60 10.47 11.72 -12.98
CA TYR A 60 9.46 12.73 -13.27
C TYR A 60 8.12 12.10 -13.64
N GLU A 61 8.12 11.14 -14.58
CA GLU A 61 6.89 10.43 -14.97
C GLU A 61 6.18 9.82 -13.76
N ARG A 62 6.90 9.13 -12.89
CA ARG A 62 6.33 8.53 -11.67
C ARG A 62 5.77 9.56 -10.70
N VAL A 63 6.46 10.69 -10.52
CA VAL A 63 5.99 11.78 -9.63
C VAL A 63 4.72 12.42 -10.18
N VAL A 64 4.65 12.62 -11.50
CA VAL A 64 3.48 13.21 -12.17
C VAL A 64 2.30 12.25 -12.18
N GLU A 65 2.51 10.95 -12.46
CA GLU A 65 1.45 9.92 -12.42
C GLU A 65 0.76 9.84 -11.05
N ASN A 66 1.51 10.03 -9.97
CA ASN A 66 0.96 9.96 -8.61
C ASN A 66 0.05 11.13 -8.26
N GLN A 67 0.03 12.22 -9.03
CA GLN A 67 -0.80 13.42 -8.83
C GLN A 67 -0.89 13.87 -7.37
N GLY A 68 0.21 13.73 -6.62
CA GLY A 68 0.22 13.99 -5.19
C GLY A 68 0.04 15.47 -4.86
N ALA A 69 -0.57 15.73 -3.71
CA ALA A 69 -0.78 17.09 -3.19
C ALA A 69 0.53 17.91 -3.07
N PRO A 70 0.48 19.23 -3.17
CA PRO A 70 1.65 20.11 -3.08
C PRO A 70 2.34 20.01 -1.70
N GLY A 71 3.65 20.28 -1.69
CA GLY A 71 4.45 20.39 -0.47
C GLY A 71 4.19 21.68 0.31
N VAL A 72 5.21 22.12 1.04
CA VAL A 72 5.19 23.41 1.78
C VAL A 72 5.26 24.62 0.84
N ASP A 73 5.80 24.44 -0.35
CA ASP A 73 5.96 25.43 -1.42
C ASP A 73 4.66 25.72 -2.18
N GLY A 74 3.62 24.90 -1.98
CA GLY A 74 2.35 25.02 -2.67
C GLY A 74 2.38 24.64 -4.16
N LEU A 75 3.53 24.20 -4.69
CA LEU A 75 3.72 23.88 -6.10
C LEU A 75 2.87 22.67 -6.51
N THR A 76 2.00 22.84 -7.53
CA THR A 76 1.15 21.79 -8.06
C THR A 76 1.82 21.01 -9.19
N VAL A 77 1.29 19.81 -9.49
CA VAL A 77 1.82 18.96 -10.57
C VAL A 77 1.74 19.65 -11.95
N SER A 78 0.71 20.44 -12.19
CA SER A 78 0.55 21.21 -13.45
C SER A 78 1.63 22.29 -13.64
N GLU A 79 2.09 22.88 -12.56
CA GLU A 79 3.12 23.92 -12.55
C GLU A 79 4.54 23.36 -12.50
N PHE A 80 4.70 22.06 -12.22
CA PHE A 80 6.00 21.47 -11.96
C PHE A 80 6.93 21.46 -13.17
N LYS A 81 6.43 21.20 -14.38
CA LYS A 81 7.27 21.22 -15.60
C LYS A 81 7.85 22.60 -15.91
N PRO A 82 7.09 23.70 -15.92
CA PRO A 82 7.63 25.05 -16.07
C PRO A 82 8.60 25.43 -14.95
N TRP A 83 8.35 24.97 -13.73
CA TRP A 83 9.25 25.20 -12.60
C TRP A 83 10.60 24.53 -12.82
N LEU A 84 10.62 23.26 -13.23
CA LEU A 84 11.85 22.50 -13.53
C LEU A 84 12.67 23.18 -14.64
N GLN A 85 12.03 23.65 -15.72
CA GLN A 85 12.73 24.34 -16.81
C GLN A 85 13.52 25.55 -16.34
N ARG A 86 13.02 26.26 -15.33
CA ARG A 86 13.66 27.46 -14.78
C ARG A 86 14.71 27.16 -13.71
N HIS A 87 14.52 26.13 -12.89
CA HIS A 87 15.30 25.94 -11.66
C HIS A 87 16.24 24.73 -11.69
N TRP A 88 16.01 23.76 -12.62
CA TRP A 88 16.73 22.49 -12.60
C TRP A 88 18.25 22.62 -12.72
N THR A 89 18.75 23.53 -13.53
CA THR A 89 20.21 23.75 -13.70
C THR A 89 20.89 24.03 -12.36
N ARG A 90 20.31 24.91 -11.55
CA ARG A 90 20.81 25.22 -10.20
C ARG A 90 20.67 24.01 -9.27
N VAL A 91 19.49 23.39 -9.21
CA VAL A 91 19.27 22.21 -8.37
C VAL A 91 20.27 21.09 -8.69
N LYS A 92 20.54 20.84 -9.96
CA LYS A 92 21.54 19.86 -10.41
C LYS A 92 22.95 20.21 -9.93
N GLN A 93 23.36 21.47 -10.03
CA GLN A 93 24.66 21.94 -9.52
C GLN A 93 24.77 21.74 -8.01
N ASP A 94 23.73 22.11 -7.26
CA ASP A 94 23.69 21.95 -5.80
C ASP A 94 23.75 20.47 -5.38
N LEU A 95 23.14 19.55 -6.15
CA LEU A 95 23.23 18.10 -5.94
C LEU A 95 24.65 17.61 -6.21
N LEU A 96 25.25 17.96 -7.34
CA LEU A 96 26.59 17.53 -7.74
C LEU A 96 27.68 18.05 -6.82
N SER A 97 27.52 19.25 -6.29
CA SER A 97 28.45 19.84 -5.30
C SER A 97 28.17 19.38 -3.86
N GLY A 98 27.07 18.64 -3.64
CA GLY A 98 26.68 18.12 -2.33
C GLY A 98 26.21 19.20 -1.34
N VAL A 99 25.75 20.35 -1.83
CA VAL A 99 25.25 21.46 -0.99
C VAL A 99 23.72 21.53 -0.96
N TYR A 100 23.00 20.79 -1.82
CA TYR A 100 21.54 20.79 -1.86
C TYR A 100 20.93 20.56 -0.49
N GLN A 101 19.98 21.42 -0.11
CA GLN A 101 19.23 21.34 1.14
C GLN A 101 17.77 21.01 0.81
N PRO A 102 17.25 19.86 1.30
CA PRO A 102 15.84 19.54 1.19
C PRO A 102 14.95 20.55 1.92
N GLU A 103 13.80 20.83 1.35
CA GLU A 103 12.77 21.59 2.03
C GLU A 103 12.11 20.79 3.15
N ARG A 104 11.50 21.49 4.10
CA ARG A 104 10.70 20.85 5.13
C ARG A 104 9.49 20.14 4.53
N VAL A 105 9.04 19.07 5.17
CA VAL A 105 7.86 18.36 4.71
C VAL A 105 6.59 18.95 5.31
N ARG A 106 5.54 19.09 4.51
CA ARG A 106 4.22 19.50 4.99
C ARG A 106 3.59 18.40 5.80
N LYS A 107 3.25 18.67 7.06
CA LYS A 107 2.58 17.72 7.95
C LYS A 107 1.11 17.58 7.54
N VAL A 108 0.64 16.35 7.39
CA VAL A 108 -0.77 16.01 7.14
C VAL A 108 -1.20 14.91 8.10
N GLU A 109 -2.33 15.12 8.76
CA GLU A 109 -2.92 14.15 9.68
C GLU A 109 -3.98 13.30 8.97
N ILE A 110 -3.81 11.97 9.00
CA ILE A 110 -4.78 11.04 8.44
C ILE A 110 -5.39 10.21 9.56
N PRO A 111 -6.73 10.19 9.71
CA PRO A 111 -7.40 9.35 10.70
C PRO A 111 -7.12 7.86 10.47
N LYS A 112 -6.72 7.13 11.51
CA LYS A 112 -6.57 5.68 11.43
C LYS A 112 -7.94 4.99 11.53
N PRO A 113 -8.17 3.89 10.78
CA PRO A 113 -9.45 3.17 10.83
C PRO A 113 -9.82 2.59 12.20
N GLN A 114 -8.84 2.48 13.10
CA GLN A 114 -9.00 1.91 14.45
C GLN A 114 -8.95 2.99 15.56
N GLY A 115 -9.05 4.27 15.17
CA GLY A 115 -8.87 5.41 16.07
C GLY A 115 -7.42 5.90 16.13
N GLY A 116 -7.24 7.17 16.48
CA GLY A 116 -5.95 7.87 16.45
C GLY A 116 -5.62 8.42 15.07
N VAL A 117 -4.46 9.07 14.96
CA VAL A 117 -4.00 9.78 13.76
C VAL A 117 -2.69 9.18 13.27
N ARG A 118 -2.50 9.15 11.94
CA ARG A 118 -1.21 8.88 11.30
C ARG A 118 -0.68 10.20 10.76
N MET A 119 0.56 10.51 11.11
CA MET A 119 1.25 11.67 10.62
C MET A 119 1.91 11.35 9.28
N LEU A 120 1.57 12.07 8.21
CA LEU A 120 2.29 12.01 6.94
C LEU A 120 3.10 13.29 6.75
N GLY A 121 4.29 13.14 6.17
CA GLY A 121 5.09 14.27 5.70
C GLY A 121 5.06 14.31 4.18
N VAL A 122 4.57 15.41 3.62
CA VAL A 122 4.46 15.62 2.18
C VAL A 122 5.65 16.47 1.71
N PRO A 123 6.66 15.87 1.03
CA PRO A 123 7.78 16.62 0.47
C PRO A 123 7.33 17.50 -0.70
N THR A 124 8.12 18.51 -1.04
CA THR A 124 7.96 19.30 -2.27
C THR A 124 8.05 18.41 -3.52
N LEU A 125 7.55 18.86 -4.65
CA LEU A 125 7.65 18.09 -5.91
C LEU A 125 9.12 17.91 -6.34
N ALA A 126 9.97 18.89 -6.11
CA ALA A 126 11.41 18.81 -6.37
C ALA A 126 12.06 17.72 -5.50
N ASP A 127 11.78 17.69 -4.20
CA ASP A 127 12.30 16.67 -3.30
C ASP A 127 11.77 15.28 -3.63
N ARG A 128 10.48 15.14 -4.04
CA ARG A 128 9.96 13.86 -4.51
C ARG A 128 10.66 13.37 -5.77
N LEU A 129 10.96 14.27 -6.72
CA LEU A 129 11.72 13.94 -7.92
C LEU A 129 13.11 13.40 -7.56
N ILE A 130 13.84 14.11 -6.70
CA ILE A 130 15.19 13.73 -6.28
C ILE A 130 15.16 12.42 -5.48
N GLN A 131 14.24 12.25 -4.54
CA GLN A 131 14.06 11.00 -3.78
C GLN A 131 13.69 9.82 -4.68
N GLN A 132 12.85 10.04 -5.69
CA GLN A 132 12.48 9.02 -6.67
C GLN A 132 13.68 8.65 -7.56
N ALA A 133 14.48 9.63 -7.99
CA ALA A 133 15.68 9.39 -8.75
C ALA A 133 16.74 8.62 -7.93
N LEU A 134 16.93 8.99 -6.64
CA LEU A 134 17.76 8.23 -5.69
C LEU A 134 17.28 6.80 -5.53
N ASN A 135 15.97 6.61 -5.32
CA ASN A 135 15.38 5.28 -5.15
C ASN A 135 15.68 4.38 -6.36
N GLN A 136 15.56 4.89 -7.58
CA GLN A 136 15.80 4.13 -8.82
C GLN A 136 17.25 3.67 -8.96
N ILE A 137 18.21 4.43 -8.43
CA ILE A 137 19.64 4.09 -8.45
C ILE A 137 20.00 3.17 -7.28
N LEU A 138 19.44 3.40 -6.10
CA LEU A 138 19.78 2.62 -4.90
C LEU A 138 19.06 1.27 -4.84
N GLN A 139 17.83 1.19 -5.31
CA GLN A 139 17.03 -0.05 -5.26
C GLN A 139 17.76 -1.26 -5.88
N PRO A 140 18.36 -1.18 -7.08
CA PRO A 140 19.12 -2.29 -7.68
C PRO A 140 20.37 -2.69 -6.90
N LEU A 141 20.92 -1.79 -6.09
CA LEU A 141 22.11 -2.09 -5.26
C LEU A 141 21.77 -2.92 -4.03
N PHE A 142 20.58 -2.68 -3.43
CA PHE A 142 20.20 -3.33 -2.18
C PHE A 142 19.26 -4.52 -2.37
N ASP A 143 18.28 -4.43 -3.28
CA ASP A 143 17.22 -5.42 -3.43
C ASP A 143 17.68 -6.86 -3.67
N PRO A 144 18.74 -7.13 -4.46
CA PRO A 144 19.20 -8.50 -4.72
C PRO A 144 19.67 -9.26 -3.48
N GLU A 145 20.08 -8.56 -2.43
CA GLU A 145 20.55 -9.18 -1.19
C GLU A 145 19.47 -9.28 -0.10
N PHE A 146 18.31 -8.67 -0.30
CA PHE A 146 17.21 -8.78 0.66
C PHE A 146 16.65 -10.19 0.71
N SER A 147 16.29 -10.65 1.92
CA SER A 147 15.72 -11.98 2.13
C SER A 147 14.55 -12.27 1.19
N GLU A 148 14.46 -13.52 0.73
CA GLU A 148 13.33 -14.03 -0.05
C GLU A 148 12.00 -13.98 0.73
N SER A 149 12.05 -13.90 2.05
CA SER A 149 10.91 -13.77 2.96
C SER A 149 10.44 -12.32 3.17
N SER A 150 11.13 -11.34 2.54
CA SER A 150 10.77 -9.92 2.52
C SER A 150 10.02 -9.56 1.24
N PHE A 151 8.81 -9.03 1.36
CA PHE A 151 7.90 -8.80 0.23
C PHE A 151 7.49 -7.33 0.03
N GLY A 152 7.50 -6.52 1.09
CA GLY A 152 7.00 -5.16 1.05
C GLY A 152 7.90 -4.19 0.30
N PHE A 153 7.34 -3.36 -0.58
CA PHE A 153 8.05 -2.29 -1.30
C PHE A 153 9.23 -2.76 -2.16
N ARG A 154 9.15 -3.98 -2.67
CA ARG A 154 10.19 -4.56 -3.54
C ARG A 154 9.67 -4.78 -4.95
N PRO A 155 10.50 -4.58 -5.99
CA PRO A 155 10.13 -4.87 -7.37
C PRO A 155 9.72 -6.34 -7.56
N GLY A 156 8.63 -6.57 -8.29
CA GLY A 156 8.14 -7.93 -8.58
C GLY A 156 7.55 -8.69 -7.39
N ARG A 157 7.46 -8.05 -6.20
CA ARG A 157 6.89 -8.66 -4.99
C ARG A 157 5.61 -7.96 -4.55
N ASN A 158 4.70 -8.73 -3.96
CA ASN A 158 3.40 -8.19 -3.53
C ASN A 158 2.86 -8.87 -2.26
N ALA A 159 1.80 -8.31 -1.71
CA ALA A 159 1.16 -8.81 -0.49
C ALA A 159 0.57 -10.21 -0.63
N HIS A 160 0.09 -10.60 -1.83
CA HIS A 160 -0.46 -11.93 -2.07
C HIS A 160 0.62 -13.01 -1.97
N GLN A 161 1.82 -12.76 -2.53
CA GLN A 161 2.96 -13.68 -2.39
C GLN A 161 3.34 -13.88 -0.92
N ALA A 162 3.37 -12.81 -0.11
CA ALA A 162 3.63 -12.91 1.32
C ALA A 162 2.58 -13.79 2.03
N VAL A 163 1.30 -13.58 1.71
CA VAL A 163 0.19 -14.35 2.31
C VAL A 163 0.21 -15.82 1.84
N GLN A 164 0.59 -16.10 0.59
CA GLN A 164 0.75 -17.45 0.06
C GLN A 164 1.93 -18.18 0.73
N ALA A 165 3.08 -17.51 0.91
CA ALA A 165 4.23 -18.05 1.65
C ALA A 165 3.83 -18.39 3.10
N ALA A 166 3.12 -17.48 3.77
CA ALA A 166 2.57 -17.70 5.11
C ALA A 166 1.65 -18.93 5.17
N GLN A 167 0.76 -19.09 4.17
CA GLN A 167 -0.11 -20.26 4.04
C GLN A 167 0.71 -21.56 3.89
N GLY A 168 1.78 -21.53 3.10
CA GLY A 168 2.70 -22.64 2.91
C GLY A 168 3.34 -23.07 4.22
N TYR A 169 3.82 -22.14 5.04
CA TYR A 169 4.40 -22.47 6.36
C TYR A 169 3.38 -23.11 7.31
N VAL A 170 2.15 -22.61 7.33
CA VAL A 170 1.07 -23.20 8.16
C VAL A 170 0.69 -24.60 7.66
N ALA A 171 0.64 -24.82 6.34
CA ALA A 171 0.39 -26.13 5.74
C ALA A 171 1.53 -27.13 6.04
N ALA A 172 2.77 -26.66 6.14
CA ALA A 172 3.93 -27.45 6.54
C ALA A 172 4.00 -27.74 8.06
N GLY A 173 2.93 -27.44 8.81
CA GLY A 173 2.82 -27.79 10.24
C GLY A 173 3.27 -26.69 11.20
N LYS A 174 3.71 -25.51 10.75
CA LYS A 174 4.06 -24.38 11.61
C LYS A 174 2.80 -23.62 12.04
N ARG A 175 2.10 -24.15 13.00
CA ARG A 175 0.74 -23.75 13.39
C ARG A 175 0.66 -22.74 14.52
N TRP A 176 1.75 -22.02 14.78
CA TRP A 176 1.84 -20.86 15.65
C TRP A 176 2.50 -19.72 14.90
N THR A 177 2.00 -18.52 15.11
CA THR A 177 2.59 -17.30 14.56
C THR A 177 3.03 -16.38 15.68
N VAL A 178 4.20 -15.81 15.51
CA VAL A 178 4.67 -14.67 16.28
C VAL A 178 4.37 -13.45 15.42
N ASP A 179 3.36 -12.68 15.78
CA ASP A 179 2.95 -11.46 15.11
C ASP A 179 3.68 -10.30 15.78
N LEU A 180 4.63 -9.69 15.07
CA LEU A 180 5.47 -8.58 15.54
C LEU A 180 4.95 -7.26 14.96
N ASP A 181 4.54 -6.34 15.82
CA ASP A 181 4.17 -4.94 15.48
C ASP A 181 5.25 -4.02 16.07
N LEU A 182 5.89 -3.22 15.21
CA LEU A 182 6.89 -2.25 15.65
C LEU A 182 6.20 -0.94 16.09
N GLU A 183 6.58 -0.43 17.28
CA GLU A 183 5.97 0.76 17.82
C GLU A 183 6.43 2.00 17.06
N LYS A 184 5.50 2.65 16.32
CA LYS A 184 5.77 3.89 15.56
C LYS A 184 7.08 3.81 14.76
N PHE A 185 7.26 2.70 14.03
CA PHE A 185 8.51 2.39 13.33
C PHE A 185 9.13 3.60 12.63
N PHE A 186 8.37 4.24 11.73
CA PHE A 186 8.86 5.40 10.98
C PHE A 186 9.23 6.61 11.83
N ASP A 187 8.67 6.75 13.03
CA ASP A 187 8.93 7.88 13.92
C ASP A 187 10.13 7.64 14.86
N ARG A 188 10.60 6.37 14.97
CA ARG A 188 11.65 5.96 15.91
C ARG A 188 12.91 5.42 15.25
N VAL A 189 13.06 5.53 13.94
CA VAL A 189 14.28 5.13 13.24
C VAL A 189 15.44 6.01 13.68
N THR A 190 16.44 5.43 14.32
CA THR A 190 17.69 6.12 14.66
C THR A 190 18.50 6.38 13.39
N HIS A 191 18.74 7.65 13.06
CA HIS A 191 19.38 8.06 11.81
C HIS A 191 20.78 7.44 11.66
N ASP A 192 21.60 7.42 12.71
CA ASP A 192 22.96 6.86 12.65
C ASP A 192 22.95 5.35 12.39
N VAL A 193 21.99 4.63 13.01
CA VAL A 193 21.82 3.19 12.79
C VAL A 193 21.45 2.91 11.34
N LEU A 194 20.53 3.69 10.75
CA LEU A 194 20.14 3.57 9.36
C LEU A 194 21.29 3.95 8.41
N MET A 195 21.92 5.11 8.64
CA MET A 195 23.02 5.59 7.78
C MET A 195 24.21 4.63 7.74
N ALA A 196 24.54 3.99 8.88
CA ALA A 196 25.57 2.95 8.91
C ALA A 196 25.23 1.74 8.01
N ARG A 197 23.93 1.41 7.78
CA ARG A 197 23.50 0.35 6.85
C ARG A 197 23.57 0.81 5.41
N VAL A 198 23.12 2.03 5.14
CA VAL A 198 23.23 2.63 3.80
C VAL A 198 24.70 2.68 3.36
N ALA A 199 25.61 3.10 4.23
CA ALA A 199 27.05 3.22 3.96
C ALA A 199 27.75 1.86 3.69
N ARG A 200 27.10 0.70 3.95
CA ARG A 200 27.66 -0.60 3.57
C ARG A 200 27.82 -0.77 2.06
N LYS A 201 27.02 -0.05 1.26
CA LYS A 201 26.99 -0.16 -0.21
C LYS A 201 27.09 1.18 -0.94
N VAL A 202 26.88 2.27 -0.26
CA VAL A 202 26.94 3.63 -0.81
C VAL A 202 28.22 4.29 -0.33
N GLU A 203 29.18 4.51 -1.24
CA GLU A 203 30.45 5.16 -0.95
C GLU A 203 30.45 6.64 -1.33
N ASP A 204 29.49 7.10 -2.17
CA ASP A 204 29.38 8.51 -2.57
C ASP A 204 28.91 9.35 -1.38
N GLY A 205 29.86 10.11 -0.82
CA GLY A 205 29.61 10.98 0.33
C GLY A 205 28.52 12.05 0.09
N ARG A 206 28.31 12.47 -1.17
CA ARG A 206 27.25 13.43 -1.53
C ARG A 206 25.87 12.77 -1.39
N VAL A 207 25.74 11.51 -1.82
CA VAL A 207 24.51 10.71 -1.68
C VAL A 207 24.22 10.45 -0.21
N LEU A 208 25.22 10.02 0.57
CA LEU A 208 25.07 9.80 2.01
C LEU A 208 24.61 11.08 2.73
N LYS A 209 25.27 12.21 2.43
CA LYS A 209 24.93 13.51 3.01
C LYS A 209 23.51 13.94 2.64
N LEU A 210 23.08 13.72 1.40
CA LEU A 210 21.73 14.04 0.93
C LEU A 210 20.66 13.18 1.62
N ILE A 211 20.90 11.85 1.76
CA ILE A 211 20.00 10.96 2.49
C ILE A 211 19.88 11.43 3.95
N ARG A 212 21.00 11.75 4.60
CA ARG A 212 21.02 12.27 5.96
C ARG A 212 20.17 13.53 6.10
N ARG A 213 20.31 14.48 5.18
CA ARG A 213 19.50 15.70 5.16
C ARG A 213 18.01 15.43 5.00
N TYR A 214 17.62 14.44 4.18
CA TYR A 214 16.22 14.03 4.07
C TYR A 214 15.66 13.44 5.37
N LEU A 215 16.47 12.72 6.13
CA LEU A 215 16.07 12.20 7.43
C LEU A 215 15.90 13.35 8.46
N GLU A 216 16.79 14.33 8.43
CA GLU A 216 16.79 15.49 9.32
C GLU A 216 15.80 16.58 8.89
N ALA A 217 15.31 16.55 7.65
CA ALA A 217 14.34 17.52 7.16
C ALA A 217 13.12 17.58 8.07
N GLY A 218 12.95 18.72 8.74
CA GLY A 218 11.90 18.93 9.72
C GLY A 218 10.50 18.91 9.11
N MET A 219 9.50 18.84 9.96
CA MET A 219 8.09 19.00 9.58
C MET A 219 7.61 20.42 9.79
N MET A 220 6.72 20.89 8.90
CA MET A 220 6.05 22.17 9.03
C MET A 220 4.53 21.97 9.18
N GLU A 221 3.96 22.58 10.21
CA GLU A 221 2.54 22.61 10.49
C GLU A 221 2.10 24.03 10.82
N GLY A 222 1.17 24.60 10.06
CA GLY A 222 0.65 25.94 10.33
C GLY A 222 1.72 27.05 10.41
N GLY A 223 2.85 26.92 9.70
CA GLY A 223 3.98 27.85 9.75
C GLY A 223 4.99 27.58 10.87
N VAL A 224 4.72 26.66 11.80
CA VAL A 224 5.64 26.27 12.87
C VAL A 224 6.51 25.10 12.45
N ALA A 225 7.83 25.26 12.58
CA ALA A 225 8.83 24.26 12.23
C ALA A 225 9.19 23.40 13.44
N SER A 226 9.18 22.07 13.28
CA SER A 226 9.77 21.13 14.23
C SER A 226 10.96 20.41 13.59
N MET A 227 12.10 20.41 14.27
CA MET A 227 13.25 19.58 13.85
C MET A 227 13.04 18.13 14.25
N ARG A 228 13.62 17.19 13.49
CA ARG A 228 13.62 15.77 13.82
C ARG A 228 15.02 15.29 14.15
N THR A 229 15.14 14.64 15.29
CA THR A 229 16.35 13.93 15.72
C THR A 229 16.24 12.43 15.45
N GLU A 230 15.02 11.92 15.24
CA GLU A 230 14.68 10.53 14.97
C GLU A 230 13.58 10.43 13.92
N GLY A 231 13.49 9.27 13.29
CA GLY A 231 12.44 8.90 12.36
C GLY A 231 12.68 9.31 10.92
N THR A 232 11.89 8.71 10.03
CA THR A 232 11.85 9.07 8.61
C THR A 232 10.48 9.66 8.28
N PRO A 233 10.39 10.72 7.46
CA PRO A 233 9.09 11.23 7.02
C PRO A 233 8.30 10.14 6.30
N GLN A 234 7.10 9.80 6.78
CA GLN A 234 6.18 8.92 6.04
C GLN A 234 5.61 9.70 4.85
N GLY A 235 5.85 9.22 3.62
CA GLY A 235 5.27 9.80 2.40
C GLY A 235 6.27 10.17 1.30
N GLY A 236 7.57 10.14 1.57
CA GLY A 236 8.61 10.31 0.53
C GLY A 236 8.88 9.01 -0.23
N PRO A 237 9.25 9.09 -1.54
CA PRO A 237 9.55 7.92 -2.37
C PRO A 237 10.73 7.07 -1.89
N LEU A 238 11.65 7.64 -1.14
CA LEU A 238 12.85 6.95 -0.63
C LEU A 238 12.59 6.17 0.66
N SER A 239 11.64 6.58 1.50
CA SER A 239 11.39 6.00 2.81
C SER A 239 11.12 4.48 2.81
N PRO A 240 10.39 3.89 1.83
CA PRO A 240 10.19 2.45 1.76
C PRO A 240 11.49 1.65 1.58
N LEU A 241 12.40 2.12 0.73
CA LEU A 241 13.70 1.48 0.53
C LEU A 241 14.56 1.58 1.80
N LEU A 242 14.63 2.74 2.42
CA LEU A 242 15.38 2.95 3.67
C LEU A 242 14.86 2.06 4.79
N SER A 243 13.54 1.85 4.86
CA SER A 243 12.92 0.91 5.80
C SER A 243 13.38 -0.53 5.56
N ASN A 244 13.43 -0.97 4.31
CA ASN A 244 13.92 -2.30 3.96
C ASN A 244 15.41 -2.47 4.26
N ILE A 245 16.24 -1.45 3.99
CA ILE A 245 17.68 -1.46 4.32
C ILE A 245 17.89 -1.62 5.84
N LEU A 246 17.11 -0.93 6.66
CA LEU A 246 17.21 -1.07 8.12
C LEU A 246 16.77 -2.44 8.60
N LEU A 247 15.64 -2.94 8.08
CA LEU A 247 15.03 -4.20 8.51
C LEU A 247 15.68 -5.45 7.87
N ASP A 248 16.59 -5.29 6.91
CA ASP A 248 17.39 -6.40 6.36
C ASP A 248 18.23 -7.10 7.46
N ASP A 249 18.75 -6.34 8.44
CA ASP A 249 19.45 -6.93 9.58
C ASP A 249 18.52 -7.84 10.43
N LEU A 250 17.21 -7.51 10.54
CA LEU A 250 16.21 -8.39 11.14
C LEU A 250 15.98 -9.64 10.30
N ASP A 251 15.82 -9.47 8.99
CA ASP A 251 15.60 -10.59 8.07
C ASP A 251 16.78 -11.57 8.12
N ARG A 252 18.01 -11.08 8.06
CA ARG A 252 19.24 -11.87 8.19
C ARG A 252 19.31 -12.61 9.53
N GLU A 253 18.91 -11.99 10.62
CA GLU A 253 18.88 -12.63 11.94
C GLU A 253 17.83 -13.75 11.99
N LEU A 254 16.66 -13.56 11.38
CA LEU A 254 15.62 -14.59 11.26
C LEU A 254 16.08 -15.75 10.39
N ASP A 255 16.73 -15.49 9.25
CA ASP A 255 17.31 -16.49 8.35
C ASP A 255 18.46 -17.27 9.05
N ARG A 256 19.35 -16.58 9.76
CA ARG A 256 20.43 -17.20 10.55
C ARG A 256 19.89 -18.18 11.60
N ARG A 257 18.75 -17.86 12.22
CA ARG A 257 18.05 -18.73 13.15
C ARG A 257 17.21 -19.81 12.48
N ARG A 258 17.17 -19.85 11.15
CA ARG A 258 16.34 -20.77 10.34
C ARG A 258 14.86 -20.69 10.70
N LEU A 259 14.39 -19.50 11.03
CA LEU A 259 12.97 -19.24 11.29
C LEU A 259 12.24 -19.00 9.98
N SER A 260 11.04 -19.59 9.85
CA SER A 260 10.16 -19.25 8.71
C SER A 260 9.39 -17.98 9.03
N PHE A 261 9.48 -17.00 8.16
CA PHE A 261 8.80 -15.73 8.36
C PHE A 261 8.31 -15.12 7.05
N CYS A 262 7.43 -14.15 7.17
CA CYS A 262 7.04 -13.26 6.08
C CYS A 262 7.05 -11.83 6.62
N ARG A 263 7.84 -10.96 5.99
CA ARG A 263 7.84 -9.53 6.31
C ARG A 263 7.28 -8.72 5.15
N TYR A 264 6.40 -7.79 5.46
CA TYR A 264 5.88 -6.80 4.52
C TYR A 264 5.99 -5.40 5.13
N ALA A 265 7.02 -4.66 4.75
CA ALA A 265 7.40 -3.41 5.41
C ALA A 265 7.73 -3.67 6.91
N ASP A 266 7.03 -3.00 7.82
CA ASP A 266 7.12 -3.15 9.27
C ASP A 266 6.28 -4.32 9.85
N ASP A 267 5.35 -4.87 9.08
CA ASP A 267 4.57 -6.06 9.48
C ASP A 267 5.42 -7.34 9.31
N CYS A 268 5.77 -8.01 10.40
CA CYS A 268 6.55 -9.25 10.38
C CYS A 268 5.84 -10.37 11.15
N ASN A 269 5.62 -11.50 10.46
CA ASN A 269 5.06 -12.71 11.06
C ASN A 269 6.04 -13.88 10.97
N ILE A 270 6.38 -14.49 12.12
CA ILE A 270 7.24 -15.67 12.20
C ILE A 270 6.38 -16.89 12.49
N TYR A 271 6.62 -18.00 11.78
CA TYR A 271 5.84 -19.22 11.86
C TYR A 271 6.64 -20.35 12.52
N VAL A 272 6.08 -20.95 13.59
CA VAL A 272 6.73 -22.00 14.40
C VAL A 272 5.79 -23.16 14.71
N GLY A 273 6.36 -24.29 15.12
CA GLY A 273 5.60 -25.51 15.40
C GLY A 273 4.88 -25.54 16.75
N SER A 274 5.38 -24.80 17.77
CA SER A 274 4.82 -24.80 19.12
C SER A 274 4.73 -23.42 19.72
N LYS A 275 3.83 -23.23 20.70
CA LYS A 275 3.69 -21.98 21.45
C LYS A 275 4.98 -21.59 22.16
N ARG A 276 5.63 -22.55 22.83
CA ARG A 276 6.91 -22.34 23.53
C ARG A 276 8.03 -21.88 22.58
N ALA A 277 8.08 -22.43 21.35
CA ALA A 277 9.02 -21.97 20.35
C ALA A 277 8.71 -20.51 19.90
N GLY A 278 7.42 -20.18 19.78
CA GLY A 278 7.00 -18.80 19.49
C GLY A 278 7.37 -17.80 20.58
N GLU A 279 7.15 -18.16 21.85
CA GLU A 279 7.50 -17.31 22.99
C GLU A 279 9.01 -17.04 23.06
N ARG A 280 9.83 -18.08 22.84
CA ARG A 280 11.29 -17.93 22.77
C ARG A 280 11.72 -17.06 21.58
N ALA A 281 11.09 -17.24 20.41
CA ALA A 281 11.37 -16.42 19.24
C ALA A 281 10.99 -14.95 19.48
N MET A 282 9.81 -14.69 20.04
CA MET A 282 9.34 -13.36 20.42
C MET A 282 10.37 -12.67 21.32
N GLN A 283 10.75 -13.30 22.42
CA GLN A 283 11.70 -12.75 23.38
C GLN A 283 13.05 -12.44 22.74
N ALA A 284 13.60 -13.39 21.98
CA ALA A 284 14.93 -13.24 21.37
C ALA A 284 14.96 -12.17 20.27
N ILE A 285 13.89 -12.07 19.45
CA ILE A 285 13.80 -11.08 18.38
C ILE A 285 13.49 -9.69 18.95
N THR A 286 12.67 -9.59 19.99
CA THR A 286 12.48 -8.32 20.72
C THR A 286 13.79 -7.78 21.25
N ALA A 287 14.59 -8.60 21.94
CA ALA A 287 15.91 -8.20 22.43
C ALA A 287 16.85 -7.77 21.30
N PHE A 288 16.84 -8.47 20.15
CA PHE A 288 17.64 -8.09 18.98
C PHE A 288 17.23 -6.72 18.42
N LEU A 289 15.92 -6.49 18.25
CA LEU A 289 15.38 -5.22 17.73
C LEU A 289 15.75 -4.04 18.65
N GLU A 290 15.61 -4.20 19.94
CA GLU A 290 15.91 -3.15 20.92
C GLU A 290 17.41 -2.86 21.05
N GLN A 291 18.23 -3.91 21.10
CA GLN A 291 19.67 -3.75 21.31
C GLN A 291 20.42 -3.33 20.06
N ARG A 292 20.11 -3.94 18.90
CA ARG A 292 20.85 -3.76 17.64
C ARG A 292 20.27 -2.70 16.72
N LEU A 293 18.94 -2.63 16.61
CA LEU A 293 18.26 -1.71 15.69
C LEU A 293 17.68 -0.48 16.41
N LYS A 294 17.68 -0.47 17.73
CA LYS A 294 17.08 0.58 18.56
C LYS A 294 15.57 0.79 18.28
N LEU A 295 14.90 -0.30 17.87
CA LEU A 295 13.48 -0.32 17.58
C LEU A 295 12.71 -0.97 18.72
N GLN A 296 11.53 -0.45 19.03
CA GLN A 296 10.68 -0.99 20.10
C GLN A 296 9.56 -1.84 19.54
N VAL A 297 9.31 -2.98 20.17
CA VAL A 297 8.16 -3.85 19.86
C VAL A 297 6.94 -3.38 20.63
N ASN A 298 5.81 -3.25 19.95
CA ASN A 298 4.54 -2.90 20.58
C ASN A 298 3.97 -4.13 21.31
N ALA A 299 4.20 -4.22 22.62
CA ALA A 299 3.76 -5.36 23.44
C ALA A 299 2.24 -5.57 23.43
N SER A 300 1.44 -4.51 23.29
CA SER A 300 -0.02 -4.62 23.30
C SER A 300 -0.60 -5.19 22.00
N LYS A 301 0.13 -5.09 20.89
CA LYS A 301 -0.32 -5.58 19.58
C LYS A 301 0.40 -6.85 19.14
N SER A 302 1.65 -7.03 19.58
CA SER A 302 2.41 -8.24 19.28
C SER A 302 1.93 -9.42 20.11
N ALA A 303 1.89 -10.60 19.51
CA ALA A 303 1.42 -11.79 20.20
C ALA A 303 1.92 -13.10 19.57
N VAL A 304 2.02 -14.13 20.41
CA VAL A 304 2.17 -15.52 19.97
C VAL A 304 0.80 -16.18 19.97
N ALA A 305 0.23 -16.46 18.80
CA ALA A 305 -1.12 -16.97 18.67
C ALA A 305 -1.27 -17.95 17.50
N ARG A 306 -2.47 -18.44 17.30
CA ARG A 306 -2.77 -19.28 16.12
C ARG A 306 -2.95 -18.39 14.87
N PRO A 307 -2.47 -18.81 13.68
CA PRO A 307 -2.61 -18.01 12.43
C PRO A 307 -4.06 -17.65 12.09
N TRP A 308 -5.03 -18.46 12.50
CA TRP A 308 -6.47 -18.20 12.28
C TRP A 308 -7.09 -17.21 13.26
N GLU A 309 -6.41 -16.89 14.35
CA GLU A 309 -6.80 -15.86 15.34
C GLU A 309 -6.23 -14.50 15.00
N ARG A 310 -5.20 -14.46 14.16
CA ARG A 310 -4.51 -13.24 13.74
C ARG A 310 -4.83 -12.89 12.28
N LYS A 311 -4.51 -11.68 11.91
CA LYS A 311 -4.56 -11.24 10.52
C LYS A 311 -3.16 -10.88 10.04
N PHE A 312 -2.86 -11.21 8.80
CA PHE A 312 -1.67 -10.76 8.09
C PHE A 312 -2.08 -10.14 6.77
N LEU A 313 -1.72 -8.88 6.53
CA LEU A 313 -2.04 -8.11 5.31
C LEU A 313 -3.54 -8.16 4.91
N GLY A 314 -4.42 -8.13 5.92
CA GLY A 314 -5.87 -8.16 5.69
C GLY A 314 -6.48 -9.53 5.54
N TYR A 315 -5.68 -10.59 5.54
CA TYR A 315 -6.12 -12.00 5.48
C TYR A 315 -5.99 -12.71 6.82
N SER A 316 -6.69 -13.81 6.96
CA SER A 316 -6.56 -14.81 8.00
C SER A 316 -6.62 -16.20 7.35
N MET A 317 -6.49 -17.26 8.12
CA MET A 317 -6.48 -18.63 7.61
C MET A 317 -7.55 -19.49 8.29
N THR A 318 -7.90 -20.62 7.67
CA THR A 318 -8.72 -21.64 8.34
C THR A 318 -7.83 -22.55 9.19
N TRP A 319 -8.42 -23.18 10.20
CA TRP A 319 -7.74 -24.09 11.15
C TRP A 319 -7.44 -25.50 10.61
N HIS A 320 -7.93 -25.86 9.41
CA HIS A 320 -7.78 -27.18 8.81
C HIS A 320 -6.31 -27.56 8.57
N LYS A 321 -6.01 -28.85 8.36
CA LYS A 321 -4.66 -29.34 7.98
C LYS A 321 -4.16 -28.67 6.71
N LYS A 322 -5.04 -28.51 5.70
CA LYS A 322 -4.79 -27.69 4.51
C LYS A 322 -5.46 -26.33 4.72
N PRO A 323 -4.76 -25.33 5.24
CA PRO A 323 -5.36 -24.04 5.55
C PRO A 323 -5.78 -23.34 4.27
N LYS A 324 -6.99 -22.76 4.27
CA LYS A 324 -7.46 -21.88 3.19
C LYS A 324 -7.35 -20.44 3.66
N LEU A 325 -6.96 -19.55 2.76
CA LEU A 325 -6.97 -18.12 3.00
C LEU A 325 -8.42 -17.63 3.09
N LYS A 326 -8.69 -16.79 4.04
CA LYS A 326 -9.96 -16.06 4.19
C LYS A 326 -9.67 -14.61 4.52
N ILE A 327 -10.58 -13.74 4.15
CA ILE A 327 -10.47 -12.33 4.52
C ILE A 327 -10.66 -12.19 6.01
N ALA A 328 -9.81 -11.40 6.64
CA ALA A 328 -9.94 -11.12 8.07
C ALA A 328 -11.27 -10.42 8.36
N PRO A 329 -11.98 -10.80 9.46
CA PRO A 329 -13.29 -10.22 9.80
C PRO A 329 -13.27 -8.69 9.85
N GLN A 330 -12.18 -8.08 10.35
CA GLN A 330 -12.03 -6.63 10.41
C GLN A 330 -11.94 -5.98 9.03
N SER A 331 -11.27 -6.64 8.06
CA SER A 331 -11.17 -6.17 6.68
C SER A 331 -12.52 -6.22 5.98
N ARG A 332 -13.29 -7.31 6.19
CA ARG A 332 -14.67 -7.43 5.71
C ARG A 332 -15.58 -6.34 6.29
N LYS A 333 -15.52 -6.11 7.60
CA LYS A 333 -16.31 -5.07 8.28
C LYS A 333 -16.02 -3.68 7.68
N ARG A 334 -14.75 -3.32 7.55
CA ARG A 334 -14.34 -2.03 6.97
C ARG A 334 -14.83 -1.83 5.54
N LEU A 335 -14.72 -2.86 4.70
CA LEU A 335 -15.21 -2.79 3.33
C LEU A 335 -16.72 -2.56 3.27
N VAL A 336 -17.49 -3.33 4.06
CA VAL A 336 -18.95 -3.17 4.16
C VAL A 336 -19.31 -1.75 4.63
N GLU A 337 -18.59 -1.21 5.59
CA GLU A 337 -18.79 0.17 6.07
C GLU A 337 -18.45 1.20 4.99
N LYS A 338 -17.35 1.03 4.26
CA LYS A 338 -16.97 1.92 3.15
C LYS A 338 -18.03 1.90 2.05
N ILE A 339 -18.47 0.73 1.60
CA ILE A 339 -19.55 0.60 0.60
C ILE A 339 -20.83 1.26 1.10
N ARG A 340 -21.22 1.06 2.36
CA ARG A 340 -22.40 1.71 2.95
C ARG A 340 -22.27 3.23 2.94
N LYS A 341 -21.10 3.77 3.31
CA LYS A 341 -20.81 5.21 3.31
C LYS A 341 -20.92 5.77 1.87
N THR A 342 -20.27 5.13 0.90
CA THR A 342 -20.32 5.52 -0.52
C THR A 342 -21.76 5.54 -1.04
N ILE A 343 -22.53 4.48 -0.83
CA ILE A 343 -23.94 4.42 -1.27
C ILE A 343 -24.81 5.50 -0.58
N ARG A 344 -24.52 5.82 0.69
CA ARG A 344 -25.25 6.89 1.39
C ARG A 344 -24.95 8.27 0.81
N ALA A 345 -23.69 8.55 0.50
CA ALA A 345 -23.25 9.84 -0.04
C ALA A 345 -23.85 10.15 -1.42
N VAL A 346 -24.17 9.12 -2.21
CA VAL A 346 -24.67 9.25 -3.59
C VAL A 346 -26.17 8.91 -3.73
N ARG A 347 -26.97 9.03 -2.67
CA ARG A 347 -28.40 8.68 -2.69
C ARG A 347 -29.23 9.44 -3.73
N SER A 348 -28.84 10.66 -4.04
CA SER A 348 -29.49 11.55 -5.04
C SER A 348 -28.85 11.47 -6.43
N SER A 349 -27.73 10.76 -6.57
CA SER A 349 -26.98 10.65 -7.82
C SER A 349 -27.54 9.57 -8.75
N SER A 350 -27.21 9.63 -10.04
CA SER A 350 -27.56 8.58 -10.99
C SER A 350 -26.90 7.27 -10.63
N LEU A 351 -27.50 6.15 -11.05
CA LEU A 351 -26.91 4.81 -10.79
C LEU A 351 -25.51 4.67 -11.41
N GLN A 352 -25.28 5.30 -12.57
CA GLN A 352 -23.99 5.31 -13.23
C GLN A 352 -22.90 5.92 -12.34
N GLN A 353 -23.15 7.09 -11.77
CA GLN A 353 -22.22 7.74 -10.83
C GLN A 353 -21.98 6.91 -9.57
N VAL A 354 -22.98 6.17 -9.08
CA VAL A 354 -22.82 5.24 -7.96
C VAL A 354 -21.89 4.08 -8.34
N ILE A 355 -22.04 3.53 -9.56
CA ILE A 355 -21.19 2.44 -10.08
C ILE A 355 -19.76 2.92 -10.23
N GLU A 356 -19.52 4.08 -10.82
CA GLU A 356 -18.18 4.67 -10.98
C GLU A 356 -17.47 4.81 -9.64
N ARG A 357 -18.13 5.40 -8.63
CA ARG A 357 -17.55 5.51 -7.28
C ARG A 357 -17.36 4.16 -6.55
N LEU A 358 -18.18 3.15 -6.85
CA LEU A 358 -17.96 1.80 -6.30
C LEU A 358 -16.83 1.07 -7.02
N THR A 359 -16.54 1.38 -8.28
CA THR A 359 -15.43 0.81 -9.04
C THR A 359 -14.07 1.25 -8.46
N GLU A 360 -13.99 2.43 -7.86
CA GLU A 360 -12.82 2.90 -7.12
C GLU A 360 -12.51 2.07 -5.85
N VAL A 361 -13.52 1.35 -5.32
CA VAL A 361 -13.39 0.49 -4.14
C VAL A 361 -12.95 -0.91 -4.56
N LYS A 362 -11.83 -1.04 -5.26
CA LYS A 362 -11.27 -2.32 -5.71
C LYS A 362 -10.89 -3.23 -4.53
N GLY A 363 -11.32 -4.47 -4.62
CA GLY A 363 -10.65 -5.61 -3.98
C GLY A 363 -11.24 -6.20 -2.71
N VAL A 364 -12.47 -6.79 -2.72
CA VAL A 364 -12.84 -7.97 -1.92
C VAL A 364 -14.25 -8.53 -2.28
N LEU A 365 -14.40 -9.50 -3.14
CA LEU A 365 -14.76 -10.91 -3.04
C LEU A 365 -16.24 -11.28 -3.18
N GLU A 366 -16.43 -12.47 -3.71
CA GLU A 366 -17.64 -13.18 -4.19
C GLU A 366 -18.93 -12.94 -3.39
N GLU A 367 -18.87 -13.06 -2.05
CA GLU A 367 -20.04 -12.83 -1.17
C GLU A 367 -20.54 -11.36 -1.22
N LEU A 368 -19.65 -10.42 -1.54
CA LEU A 368 -19.97 -9.01 -1.62
C LEU A 368 -20.57 -8.61 -2.97
N ASP A 369 -20.23 -9.31 -4.05
CA ASP A 369 -20.83 -9.08 -5.37
C ASP A 369 -22.34 -9.21 -5.33
N GLY A 370 -22.85 -10.29 -4.72
CA GLY A 370 -24.27 -10.51 -4.50
C GLY A 370 -24.90 -9.40 -3.64
N TRP A 371 -24.23 -9.06 -2.55
CA TRP A 371 -24.69 -8.03 -1.63
C TRP A 371 -24.65 -6.62 -2.24
N ILE A 372 -23.62 -6.28 -3.03
CA ILE A 372 -23.52 -5.00 -3.75
C ILE A 372 -24.68 -4.87 -4.74
N ARG A 373 -24.93 -5.89 -5.58
CA ARG A 373 -26.06 -5.89 -6.53
C ARG A 373 -27.40 -5.79 -5.82
N HIS A 374 -27.57 -6.45 -4.68
CA HIS A 374 -28.78 -6.29 -3.85
C HIS A 374 -28.94 -4.85 -3.37
N LYS A 375 -27.87 -4.22 -2.86
CA LYS A 375 -27.87 -2.81 -2.45
C LYS A 375 -28.22 -1.87 -3.61
N MET A 376 -27.69 -2.11 -4.80
CA MET A 376 -27.98 -1.33 -6.00
C MET A 376 -29.45 -1.44 -6.41
N ARG A 377 -30.03 -2.64 -6.42
CA ARG A 377 -31.47 -2.85 -6.66
C ARG A 377 -32.32 -2.17 -5.59
N THR A 378 -31.91 -2.24 -4.33
CA THR A 378 -32.57 -1.51 -3.24
C THR A 378 -32.57 0.00 -3.45
N LEU A 379 -31.45 0.54 -3.97
CA LEU A 379 -31.35 1.97 -4.30
C LEU A 379 -32.31 2.35 -5.42
N LEU A 380 -32.35 1.59 -6.52
CA LEU A 380 -33.29 1.80 -7.61
C LEU A 380 -34.74 1.81 -7.10
N TRP A 381 -35.08 0.81 -6.29
CA TRP A 381 -36.44 0.75 -5.71
C TRP A 381 -36.76 1.97 -4.86
N ARG A 382 -35.84 2.51 -4.09
CA ARG A 382 -36.02 3.72 -3.29
C ARG A 382 -36.17 4.98 -4.13
N GLN A 383 -35.51 5.07 -5.27
CA GLN A 383 -35.61 6.19 -6.19
C GLN A 383 -37.01 6.22 -6.87
N TRP A 384 -37.63 5.08 -7.00
CA TRP A 384 -39.00 4.97 -7.55
C TRP A 384 -40.07 5.19 -6.47
N LYS A 385 -40.23 6.42 -6.04
CA LYS A 385 -41.08 6.79 -4.89
C LYS A 385 -42.56 6.42 -5.06
N ARG A 386 -43.10 6.45 -6.31
CA ARG A 386 -44.52 6.22 -6.63
C ARG A 386 -44.71 4.82 -7.23
N VAL A 387 -45.82 4.15 -6.87
CA VAL A 387 -46.22 2.84 -7.40
C VAL A 387 -46.20 2.81 -8.93
N TYR A 388 -46.79 3.79 -9.59
CA TYR A 388 -46.77 3.92 -11.04
C TYR A 388 -45.36 3.94 -11.63
N ARG A 389 -44.43 4.67 -11.01
CA ARG A 389 -43.03 4.69 -11.47
C ARG A 389 -42.32 3.34 -11.29
N ARG A 390 -42.64 2.61 -10.21
CA ARG A 390 -42.12 1.23 -9.98
C ARG A 390 -42.62 0.30 -11.07
N ALA A 391 -43.95 0.25 -11.30
CA ALA A 391 -44.53 -0.58 -12.35
C ALA A 391 -43.96 -0.24 -13.74
N ARG A 392 -43.92 1.03 -14.11
CA ARG A 392 -43.36 1.49 -15.40
C ARG A 392 -41.89 1.08 -15.59
N ASN A 393 -41.06 1.22 -14.57
CA ASN A 393 -39.63 0.90 -14.67
C ASN A 393 -39.40 -0.62 -14.71
N LEU A 394 -40.20 -1.42 -14.02
CA LEU A 394 -40.18 -2.87 -14.12
C LEU A 394 -40.59 -3.35 -15.53
N MET A 395 -41.66 -2.75 -16.11
CA MET A 395 -42.07 -3.04 -17.49
C MET A 395 -40.96 -2.67 -18.51
N LYS A 396 -40.33 -1.51 -18.34
CA LYS A 396 -39.16 -1.12 -19.18
C LYS A 396 -37.97 -2.09 -19.09
N ALA A 397 -37.86 -2.74 -17.96
CA ALA A 397 -36.83 -3.78 -17.71
C ALA A 397 -37.26 -5.20 -18.10
N GLY A 398 -38.37 -5.34 -18.85
CA GLY A 398 -38.82 -6.63 -19.41
C GLY A 398 -39.72 -7.46 -18.50
N ILE A 399 -40.27 -6.90 -17.42
CA ILE A 399 -41.24 -7.59 -16.58
C ILE A 399 -42.63 -7.43 -17.16
N SER A 400 -43.46 -8.51 -17.20
CA SER A 400 -44.84 -8.44 -17.69
C SER A 400 -45.68 -7.41 -16.93
N LYS A 401 -46.68 -6.83 -17.58
CA LYS A 401 -47.54 -5.75 -17.04
C LYS A 401 -48.18 -6.18 -15.71
N GLU A 402 -48.79 -7.36 -15.67
CA GLU A 402 -49.43 -7.91 -14.50
C GLU A 402 -48.47 -8.05 -13.33
N ARG A 403 -47.33 -8.69 -13.56
CA ARG A 403 -46.33 -8.92 -12.54
C ARG A 403 -45.65 -7.61 -12.08
N ALA A 404 -45.45 -6.65 -12.97
CA ALA A 404 -44.90 -5.35 -12.64
C ALA A 404 -45.80 -4.56 -11.69
N TRP A 405 -47.14 -4.54 -11.94
CA TRP A 405 -48.09 -3.91 -11.05
C TRP A 405 -48.21 -4.64 -9.71
N GLN A 406 -48.32 -5.97 -9.70
CA GLN A 406 -48.33 -6.77 -8.49
C GLN A 406 -47.10 -6.51 -7.60
N SER A 407 -45.95 -6.45 -8.23
CA SER A 407 -44.69 -6.17 -7.53
C SER A 407 -44.62 -4.72 -7.02
N ALA A 408 -45.10 -3.76 -7.77
CA ALA A 408 -45.06 -2.35 -7.42
C ALA A 408 -45.99 -1.97 -6.24
N THR A 409 -47.07 -2.76 -6.05
CA THR A 409 -48.10 -2.52 -5.00
C THR A 409 -47.85 -3.37 -3.75
N ASN A 410 -46.83 -4.27 -3.75
CA ASN A 410 -46.55 -5.05 -2.55
C ASN A 410 -46.14 -4.15 -1.37
N GLY A 411 -46.59 -4.48 -0.17
CA GLY A 411 -46.32 -3.73 1.06
C GLY A 411 -44.89 -3.85 1.60
N HIS A 412 -43.98 -4.59 0.89
CA HIS A 412 -42.66 -4.83 1.39
C HIS A 412 -41.71 -3.64 1.22
N GLY A 413 -40.77 -3.52 2.15
CA GLY A 413 -39.77 -2.45 2.15
C GLY A 413 -38.74 -2.59 1.01
N PRO A 414 -37.97 -1.49 0.75
CA PRO A 414 -36.99 -1.46 -0.36
C PRO A 414 -35.93 -2.56 -0.30
N TRP A 415 -35.54 -2.97 0.88
CA TRP A 415 -34.54 -4.04 1.05
C TRP A 415 -35.08 -5.37 0.56
N TRP A 416 -36.28 -5.78 0.99
CA TRP A 416 -36.90 -7.00 0.54
C TRP A 416 -37.07 -7.02 -0.99
N ASN A 417 -37.61 -5.92 -1.55
CA ASN A 417 -37.80 -5.80 -2.99
C ASN A 417 -36.48 -5.87 -3.77
N GLY A 418 -35.38 -5.29 -3.25
CA GLY A 418 -34.06 -5.37 -3.89
C GLY A 418 -33.52 -6.82 -4.03
N GLY A 419 -33.95 -7.73 -3.18
CA GLY A 419 -33.64 -9.18 -3.25
C GLY A 419 -34.68 -10.03 -3.96
N ALA A 420 -35.86 -9.49 -4.23
CA ALA A 420 -36.98 -10.22 -4.79
C ALA A 420 -36.77 -10.63 -6.26
N SER A 421 -37.50 -11.69 -6.68
CA SER A 421 -37.36 -12.27 -8.02
C SER A 421 -37.57 -11.27 -9.16
N HIS A 422 -38.55 -10.38 -9.03
CA HIS A 422 -38.84 -9.35 -10.05
C HIS A 422 -37.66 -8.37 -10.24
N MET A 423 -36.99 -7.95 -9.17
CA MET A 423 -35.81 -7.07 -9.27
C MET A 423 -34.56 -7.84 -9.75
N ASN A 424 -34.44 -9.13 -9.40
CA ASN A 424 -33.34 -9.96 -9.91
C ASN A 424 -33.49 -10.24 -11.41
N GLN A 425 -34.73 -10.43 -11.91
CA GLN A 425 -35.04 -10.59 -13.32
C GLN A 425 -34.87 -9.28 -14.10
N ALA A 426 -35.38 -8.15 -13.58
CA ALA A 426 -35.28 -6.84 -14.21
C ALA A 426 -33.84 -6.34 -14.31
N TYR A 427 -33.01 -6.60 -13.30
CA TYR A 427 -31.63 -6.17 -13.19
C TYR A 427 -30.72 -7.34 -12.80
N PRO A 428 -30.44 -8.26 -13.76
CA PRO A 428 -29.56 -9.42 -13.55
C PRO A 428 -28.10 -8.98 -13.43
N LYS A 429 -27.18 -9.93 -13.09
CA LYS A 429 -25.73 -9.70 -13.04
C LYS A 429 -25.23 -9.05 -14.33
N SER A 430 -25.59 -9.61 -15.47
CA SER A 430 -25.16 -9.15 -16.80
C SER A 430 -25.54 -7.68 -17.11
N TRP A 431 -26.60 -7.18 -16.50
CA TRP A 431 -27.01 -5.78 -16.62
C TRP A 431 -26.02 -4.85 -15.89
N PHE A 432 -25.62 -5.22 -14.67
CA PHE A 432 -24.64 -4.45 -13.89
C PHE A 432 -23.25 -4.51 -14.51
N ASP A 433 -22.86 -5.67 -15.09
CA ASP A 433 -21.57 -5.85 -15.77
C ASP A 433 -21.48 -4.91 -17.00
N ARG A 434 -22.56 -4.77 -17.78
CA ARG A 434 -22.65 -3.83 -18.92
C ARG A 434 -22.59 -2.35 -18.47
N MET A 435 -23.06 -2.05 -17.26
CA MET A 435 -22.97 -0.72 -16.65
C MET A 435 -21.58 -0.41 -16.07
N GLY A 436 -20.63 -1.34 -16.20
CA GLY A 436 -19.25 -1.18 -15.71
C GLY A 436 -19.05 -1.55 -14.24
N LEU A 437 -20.03 -2.19 -13.58
CA LEU A 437 -19.82 -2.73 -12.24
C LEU A 437 -18.88 -3.91 -12.31
N VAL A 438 -17.64 -3.71 -11.87
CA VAL A 438 -16.62 -4.75 -11.86
C VAL A 438 -17.01 -5.88 -10.89
N SER A 439 -17.10 -7.12 -11.40
CA SER A 439 -17.24 -8.32 -10.57
C SER A 439 -15.95 -8.55 -9.80
N LEU A 440 -16.06 -8.61 -8.49
CA LEU A 440 -14.93 -8.90 -7.60
C LEU A 440 -14.43 -10.33 -7.79
N LEU A 441 -15.33 -11.25 -8.17
CA LEU A 441 -15.04 -12.66 -8.50
C LEU A 441 -14.20 -12.78 -9.77
N GLU A 442 -14.62 -12.13 -10.86
CA GLU A 442 -13.90 -12.17 -12.13
C GLU A 442 -12.53 -11.51 -12.05
N THR A 443 -12.42 -10.45 -11.27
CA THR A 443 -11.14 -9.81 -10.98
C THR A 443 -10.19 -10.80 -10.31
N ARG A 444 -10.66 -11.59 -9.33
CA ARG A 444 -9.85 -12.64 -8.68
C ARG A 444 -9.44 -13.73 -9.67
N GLN A 445 -10.37 -14.22 -10.50
CA GLN A 445 -10.07 -15.27 -11.48
C GLN A 445 -9.01 -14.82 -12.49
N ARG A 446 -9.06 -13.58 -12.96
CA ARG A 446 -8.03 -13.00 -13.84
C ARG A 446 -6.65 -12.94 -13.17
N PHE A 447 -6.57 -12.67 -11.87
CA PHE A 447 -5.30 -12.70 -11.14
C PHE A 447 -4.79 -14.11 -10.84
N SER A 448 -5.70 -15.12 -10.77
CA SER A 448 -5.30 -16.53 -10.54
C SER A 448 -4.88 -17.25 -11.83
N SER A 449 -5.21 -16.74 -13.01
CA SER A 449 -4.84 -17.30 -14.32
C SER A 449 -3.56 -16.72 -14.90
N VAL A 450 -2.92 -15.76 -14.21
CA VAL A 450 -1.66 -15.11 -14.60
C VAL A 450 -0.51 -15.52 -13.65
N SER A 451 -0.76 -16.46 -12.73
CA SER A 451 0.26 -17.03 -11.82
C SER A 451 0.64 -18.44 -12.19
#